data_c1457a306aeb8688935db22afd8093d7
#
_entry.id   c1457a306aeb8688935db22afd8093d7
#
_cell.length_a   1.000
_cell.length_b   1.000
_cell.length_c   1.000
_cell.angle_alpha   90.00
_cell.angle_beta   90.00
_cell.angle_gamma   90.00
#
_symmetry.space_group_name_H-M   'P 1'
#
loop_
_entity.id
_entity.type
_entity.pdbx_description
1 polymer ?
#
loop_
_entity_poly.entity_id
_entity_poly.type
_entity_poly.pdbx_seq_one_letter_code
_entity_poly.pdbx_strand_id
1 'polypeptide(L)'
;SRFRNAAKRIKKYVENPHIGVDQVEKIIDACHALKYHNYREFGINRKTHQEIKQYYVDIANFKPENLPLGFDINKIPLEPEYDVLGFVGKYSRNLEAWERDIINIVREESMYFMPQAMTKIMNEGWASFWHYKIMSELDLPQEFHLSFLKFHNQVLRPMVGRINPYHLGFTIFKWIEKNLGLEECFIARTSHNDESFIRTYLNQEICEELNLFSYSKKKKEWTIDDISDQDGWKQIREDLIKNVGLNSLPNIYIEEMQKDHTLVLRHEHDGRDLDLDYANHVVDAIDKVWPENVKFFTIIEEEVWEI
;
A
#
# COMPACT_ATOMS: atom_id res chain seq x y z
N SER A 1 1.71 4.25 -25.54
CA SER A 1 1.86 4.23 -24.09
C SER A 1 2.05 2.80 -23.60
N ARG A 2 2.68 2.61 -22.45
CA ARG A 2 2.94 1.33 -21.77
C ARG A 2 1.66 0.49 -21.64
N PHE A 3 0.60 1.06 -21.08
CA PHE A 3 -0.71 0.39 -20.90
C PHE A 3 -1.32 -0.12 -22.21
N ARG A 4 -1.21 0.66 -23.30
CA ARG A 4 -1.69 0.22 -24.61
C ARG A 4 -0.91 -0.99 -25.13
N ASN A 5 0.39 -1.07 -24.86
CA ASN A 5 1.21 -2.22 -25.24
C ASN A 5 0.88 -3.45 -24.39
N ALA A 6 0.68 -3.29 -23.08
CA ALA A 6 0.21 -4.35 -22.19
C ALA A 6 -1.14 -4.92 -22.64
N ALA A 7 -2.12 -4.05 -22.88
CA ALA A 7 -3.43 -4.47 -23.39
C ALA A 7 -3.35 -5.24 -24.73
N LYS A 8 -2.47 -4.81 -25.64
CA LYS A 8 -2.27 -5.52 -26.93
C LYS A 8 -1.65 -6.91 -26.73
N ARG A 9 -0.74 -7.08 -25.77
CA ARG A 9 -0.13 -8.39 -25.45
C ARG A 9 -1.17 -9.33 -24.85
N ILE A 10 -1.92 -8.87 -23.83
CA ILE A 10 -3.00 -9.64 -23.22
C ILE A 10 -4.03 -10.06 -24.27
N LYS A 11 -4.44 -9.14 -25.16
CA LYS A 11 -5.38 -9.46 -26.23
C LYS A 11 -4.88 -10.60 -27.14
N LYS A 12 -3.58 -10.64 -27.48
CA LYS A 12 -2.98 -11.73 -28.26
C LYS A 12 -3.08 -13.08 -27.55
N TYR A 13 -2.95 -13.12 -26.22
CA TYR A 13 -3.08 -14.34 -25.43
C TYR A 13 -4.54 -14.80 -25.39
N VAL A 14 -5.48 -13.89 -25.20
CA VAL A 14 -6.93 -14.18 -25.24
C VAL A 14 -7.37 -14.72 -26.60
N GLU A 15 -6.84 -14.18 -27.70
CA GLU A 15 -7.17 -14.59 -29.06
C GLU A 15 -6.42 -15.87 -29.51
N ASN A 16 -5.46 -16.36 -28.72
CA ASN A 16 -4.73 -17.58 -29.03
C ASN A 16 -5.58 -18.82 -28.70
N PRO A 17 -5.89 -19.70 -29.69
CA PRO A 17 -6.73 -20.88 -29.48
C PRO A 17 -6.19 -21.90 -28.46
N HIS A 18 -4.88 -21.87 -28.20
CA HIS A 18 -4.23 -22.77 -27.23
C HIS A 18 -4.21 -22.20 -25.80
N ILE A 19 -4.52 -20.92 -25.62
CA ILE A 19 -4.55 -20.25 -24.33
C ILE A 19 -6.01 -19.92 -23.98
N GLY A 20 -6.59 -18.93 -24.69
CA GLY A 20 -7.98 -18.52 -24.51
C GLY A 20 -8.19 -17.59 -23.30
N VAL A 21 -9.41 -17.07 -23.22
CA VAL A 21 -9.78 -16.08 -22.19
C VAL A 21 -9.70 -16.65 -20.77
N ASP A 22 -10.20 -17.87 -20.55
CA ASP A 22 -10.30 -18.46 -19.22
C ASP A 22 -8.94 -18.65 -18.53
N GLN A 23 -7.92 -19.07 -19.30
CA GLN A 23 -6.57 -19.22 -18.77
C GLN A 23 -5.93 -17.88 -18.47
N VAL A 24 -6.13 -16.89 -19.35
CA VAL A 24 -5.63 -15.53 -19.16
C VAL A 24 -6.26 -14.90 -17.92
N GLU A 25 -7.59 -15.01 -17.74
CA GLU A 25 -8.30 -14.48 -16.56
C GLU A 25 -7.82 -15.16 -15.28
N LYS A 26 -7.65 -16.48 -15.28
CA LYS A 26 -7.13 -17.20 -14.11
C LYS A 26 -5.79 -16.65 -13.61
N ILE A 27 -4.85 -16.37 -14.53
CA ILE A 27 -3.54 -15.81 -14.13
C ILE A 27 -3.66 -14.35 -13.72
N ILE A 28 -4.48 -13.55 -14.41
CA ILE A 28 -4.72 -12.14 -14.05
C ILE A 28 -5.32 -12.05 -12.65
N ASP A 29 -6.33 -12.86 -12.33
CA ASP A 29 -6.99 -12.86 -11.02
C ASP A 29 -6.03 -13.26 -9.90
N ALA A 30 -5.19 -14.28 -10.13
CA ALA A 30 -4.14 -14.67 -9.20
C ALA A 30 -3.15 -13.51 -8.95
N CYS A 31 -2.71 -12.84 -10.01
CA CYS A 31 -1.83 -11.68 -9.90
C CYS A 31 -2.51 -10.50 -9.19
N HIS A 32 -3.81 -10.28 -9.40
CA HIS A 32 -4.55 -9.20 -8.75
C HIS A 32 -4.68 -9.40 -7.24
N ALA A 33 -4.77 -10.65 -6.74
CA ALA A 33 -4.73 -10.96 -5.32
C ALA A 33 -3.38 -10.56 -4.68
N LEU A 34 -2.29 -10.61 -5.46
CA LEU A 34 -0.91 -10.39 -5.00
C LEU A 34 -0.33 -9.01 -5.35
N LYS A 35 -1.02 -8.21 -6.14
CA LYS A 35 -0.47 -7.02 -6.80
C LYS A 35 0.08 -5.93 -5.87
N TYR A 36 -0.36 -5.87 -4.62
CA TYR A 36 0.09 -4.88 -3.64
C TYR A 36 1.10 -5.43 -2.63
N HIS A 37 1.46 -6.73 -2.72
CA HIS A 37 2.55 -7.30 -1.95
C HIS A 37 3.86 -6.99 -2.67
N ASN A 38 4.41 -5.83 -2.32
CA ASN A 38 5.63 -5.28 -2.88
C ASN A 38 6.24 -4.30 -1.88
N TYR A 39 7.47 -3.88 -2.15
CA TYR A 39 8.12 -2.83 -1.37
C TYR A 39 7.30 -1.54 -1.38
N ARG A 40 7.03 -1.01 -0.19
CA ARG A 40 6.20 0.19 -0.01
C ARG A 40 6.99 1.50 -0.01
N GLU A 41 8.31 1.43 0.12
CA GLU A 41 9.20 2.58 0.03
C GLU A 41 9.67 2.77 -1.43
N PHE A 42 9.48 3.97 -1.95
CA PHE A 42 9.87 4.35 -3.30
C PHE A 42 11.16 5.16 -3.31
N GLY A 43 11.91 5.09 -4.41
CA GLY A 43 13.14 5.84 -4.58
C GLY A 43 14.36 5.27 -3.86
N ILE A 44 14.22 4.15 -3.16
CA ILE A 44 15.35 3.45 -2.52
C ILE A 44 15.98 2.50 -3.53
N ASN A 45 17.29 2.66 -3.75
CA ASN A 45 18.05 1.71 -4.54
C ASN A 45 18.40 0.51 -3.66
N ARG A 46 17.65 -0.58 -3.78
CA ARG A 46 17.83 -1.79 -2.99
C ARG A 46 18.98 -2.61 -3.54
N LYS A 47 19.86 -3.05 -2.63
CA LYS A 47 20.92 -3.96 -2.97
C LYS A 47 20.37 -5.36 -3.22
N THR A 48 20.92 -6.04 -4.20
CA THR A 48 20.65 -7.47 -4.43
C THR A 48 21.24 -8.31 -3.30
N HIS A 49 20.72 -9.52 -3.10
CA HIS A 49 21.29 -10.46 -2.11
C HIS A 49 22.79 -10.71 -2.32
N GLN A 50 23.27 -10.69 -3.57
CA GLN A 50 24.70 -10.83 -3.87
C GLN A 50 25.49 -9.59 -3.41
N GLU A 51 24.97 -8.39 -3.65
CA GLU A 51 25.62 -7.15 -3.20
C GLU A 51 25.63 -7.03 -1.68
N ILE A 52 24.56 -7.49 -0.99
CA ILE A 52 24.52 -7.56 0.48
C ILE A 52 25.56 -8.53 0.99
N LYS A 53 25.63 -9.74 0.44
CA LYS A 53 26.68 -10.72 0.81
C LYS A 53 28.08 -10.17 0.56
N GLN A 54 28.33 -9.57 -0.59
CA GLN A 54 29.62 -8.99 -0.93
C GLN A 54 30.01 -7.87 0.05
N TYR A 55 29.04 -7.00 0.40
CA TYR A 55 29.28 -5.95 1.39
C TYR A 55 29.76 -6.51 2.74
N TYR A 56 29.15 -7.61 3.23
CA TYR A 56 29.60 -8.24 4.48
C TYR A 56 30.92 -8.98 4.32
N VAL A 57 31.21 -9.59 3.15
CA VAL A 57 32.55 -10.15 2.84
C VAL A 57 33.59 -9.05 2.90
N ASP A 58 33.33 -7.91 2.31
CA ASP A 58 34.26 -6.78 2.29
C ASP A 58 34.49 -6.26 3.70
N ILE A 59 33.49 -6.13 4.53
CA ILE A 59 33.63 -5.76 5.95
C ILE A 59 34.46 -6.81 6.70
N ALA A 60 34.18 -8.10 6.50
CA ALA A 60 34.92 -9.18 7.15
C ALA A 60 36.41 -9.16 6.79
N ASN A 61 36.75 -8.83 5.54
CA ASN A 61 38.11 -8.75 5.06
C ASN A 61 38.85 -7.48 5.52
N PHE A 62 38.15 -6.34 5.61
CA PHE A 62 38.77 -5.05 5.93
C PHE A 62 38.76 -4.70 7.44
N LYS A 63 37.80 -5.19 8.20
CA LYS A 63 37.64 -4.92 9.63
C LYS A 63 37.06 -6.13 10.37
N PRO A 64 37.78 -7.27 10.40
CA PRO A 64 37.24 -8.48 11.04
C PRO A 64 36.96 -8.30 12.54
N GLU A 65 37.64 -7.35 13.19
CA GLU A 65 37.41 -6.97 14.60
C GLU A 65 36.03 -6.37 14.87
N ASN A 66 35.35 -5.86 13.86
CA ASN A 66 34.00 -5.29 13.99
C ASN A 66 32.91 -6.34 13.82
N LEU A 67 33.25 -7.59 13.55
CA LEU A 67 32.29 -8.66 13.39
C LEU A 67 32.08 -9.41 14.71
N PRO A 68 30.85 -9.85 15.02
CA PRO A 68 30.59 -10.68 16.19
C PRO A 68 31.41 -11.99 16.12
N LEU A 69 31.83 -12.45 17.29
CA LEU A 69 32.48 -13.75 17.42
C LEU A 69 31.58 -14.86 16.84
N GLY A 70 32.10 -15.65 15.89
CA GLY A 70 31.31 -16.70 15.24
C GLY A 70 30.45 -16.25 14.06
N PHE A 71 30.75 -15.07 13.51
CA PHE A 71 30.07 -14.55 12.33
C PHE A 71 30.22 -15.51 11.13
N ASP A 72 29.10 -16.01 10.63
CA ASP A 72 29.05 -16.87 9.44
C ASP A 72 28.34 -16.13 8.32
N ILE A 73 29.06 -15.83 7.26
CA ILE A 73 28.55 -15.08 6.11
C ILE A 73 27.37 -15.79 5.39
N ASN A 74 27.24 -17.10 5.56
CA ASN A 74 26.14 -17.87 4.98
C ASN A 74 24.86 -17.80 5.83
N LYS A 75 24.98 -17.27 7.06
CA LYS A 75 23.89 -17.08 8.01
C LYS A 75 23.46 -15.62 8.15
N ILE A 76 23.95 -14.74 7.26
CA ILE A 76 23.49 -13.35 7.23
C ILE A 76 21.99 -13.36 6.94
N PRO A 77 21.15 -12.74 7.80
CA PRO A 77 19.75 -12.55 7.50
C PRO A 77 19.67 -11.68 6.24
N LEU A 78 19.22 -12.28 5.15
CA LEU A 78 18.85 -11.51 3.95
C LEU A 78 17.55 -10.78 4.27
N GLU A 79 17.43 -9.55 3.77
CA GLU A 79 16.17 -8.81 3.90
C GLU A 79 15.04 -9.65 3.31
N PRO A 80 13.85 -9.64 3.93
CA PRO A 80 12.67 -10.28 3.37
C PRO A 80 12.38 -9.78 1.96
N GLU A 81 11.94 -10.67 1.07
CA GLU A 81 11.57 -10.30 -0.30
C GLU A 81 10.09 -9.93 -0.35
N TYR A 82 9.79 -8.66 -0.54
CA TYR A 82 8.42 -8.15 -0.60
C TYR A 82 7.81 -8.17 -2.00
N ASP A 83 8.62 -8.24 -3.06
CA ASP A 83 8.12 -8.31 -4.44
C ASP A 83 7.67 -9.72 -4.81
N VAL A 84 6.53 -10.13 -4.25
CA VAL A 84 5.99 -11.48 -4.40
C VAL A 84 5.79 -11.85 -5.87
N LEU A 85 5.16 -10.96 -6.68
CA LEU A 85 4.97 -11.22 -8.11
C LEU A 85 6.28 -11.29 -8.89
N GLY A 86 7.25 -10.44 -8.56
CA GLY A 86 8.57 -10.47 -9.18
C GLY A 86 9.31 -11.76 -8.88
N PHE A 87 9.25 -12.22 -7.63
CA PHE A 87 9.84 -13.48 -7.21
C PHE A 87 9.18 -14.69 -7.90
N VAL A 88 7.85 -14.76 -7.88
CA VAL A 88 7.08 -15.83 -8.54
C VAL A 88 7.41 -15.87 -10.04
N GLY A 89 7.35 -14.73 -10.74
CA GLY A 89 7.67 -14.64 -12.16
C GLY A 89 9.10 -15.09 -12.50
N LYS A 90 10.04 -14.93 -11.57
CA LYS A 90 11.45 -15.30 -11.77
C LYS A 90 11.74 -16.76 -11.44
N TYR A 91 11.17 -17.29 -10.36
CA TYR A 91 11.61 -18.56 -9.77
C TYR A 91 10.61 -19.71 -9.92
N SER A 92 9.33 -19.46 -10.22
CA SER A 92 8.36 -20.52 -10.50
C SER A 92 8.80 -21.34 -11.72
N ARG A 93 8.79 -22.67 -11.60
CA ARG A 93 9.36 -23.57 -12.62
C ARG A 93 8.40 -23.88 -13.78
N ASN A 94 7.12 -23.93 -13.50
CA ASN A 94 6.12 -24.45 -14.41
C ASN A 94 5.36 -23.37 -15.21
N LEU A 95 5.70 -22.09 -15.01
CA LEU A 95 5.07 -21.00 -15.77
C LEU A 95 5.54 -21.00 -17.22
N GLU A 96 4.59 -20.90 -18.14
CA GLU A 96 4.86 -20.65 -19.56
C GLU A 96 5.29 -19.19 -19.79
N ALA A 97 5.85 -18.92 -20.95
CA ALA A 97 6.35 -17.58 -21.30
C ALA A 97 5.26 -16.50 -21.27
N TRP A 98 4.04 -16.84 -21.69
CA TRP A 98 2.90 -15.92 -21.69
C TRP A 98 2.38 -15.63 -20.27
N GLU A 99 2.41 -16.63 -19.37
CA GLU A 99 2.04 -16.45 -17.96
C GLU A 99 3.02 -15.52 -17.25
N ARG A 100 4.32 -15.74 -17.45
CA ARG A 100 5.37 -14.82 -16.93
C ARG A 100 5.19 -13.40 -17.45
N ASP A 101 4.79 -13.26 -18.70
CA ASP A 101 4.53 -11.95 -19.31
C ASP A 101 3.33 -11.25 -18.65
N ILE A 102 2.24 -11.97 -18.37
CA ILE A 102 1.07 -11.43 -17.65
C ILE A 102 1.47 -11.03 -16.22
N ILE A 103 2.19 -11.88 -15.48
CA ILE A 103 2.69 -11.56 -14.14
C ILE A 103 3.51 -10.26 -14.16
N ASN A 104 4.43 -10.13 -15.10
CA ASN A 104 5.24 -8.91 -15.25
C ASN A 104 4.39 -7.68 -15.59
N ILE A 105 3.39 -7.81 -16.46
CA ILE A 105 2.46 -6.72 -16.80
C ILE A 105 1.75 -6.24 -15.53
N VAL A 106 1.11 -7.15 -14.78
CA VAL A 106 0.35 -6.79 -13.57
C VAL A 106 1.26 -6.19 -12.51
N ARG A 107 2.44 -6.79 -12.29
CA ARG A 107 3.45 -6.27 -11.36
C ARG A 107 3.87 -4.84 -11.72
N GLU A 108 4.23 -4.61 -12.96
CA GLU A 108 4.67 -3.31 -13.42
C GLU A 108 3.58 -2.25 -13.36
N GLU A 109 2.33 -2.61 -13.68
CA GLU A 109 1.18 -1.70 -13.57
C GLU A 109 0.88 -1.39 -12.10
N SER A 110 0.94 -2.38 -11.22
CA SER A 110 0.74 -2.19 -9.78
C SER A 110 1.78 -1.24 -9.21
N MET A 111 3.06 -1.44 -9.51
CA MET A 111 4.13 -0.53 -9.08
C MET A 111 3.94 0.91 -9.57
N TYR A 112 3.33 1.09 -10.75
CA TYR A 112 2.99 2.43 -11.24
C TYR A 112 1.86 3.08 -10.45
N PHE A 113 0.84 2.31 -10.02
CA PHE A 113 -0.31 2.83 -9.29
C PHE A 113 -0.14 2.89 -7.77
N MET A 114 0.83 2.16 -7.19
CA MET A 114 1.07 2.18 -5.74
C MET A 114 1.31 3.59 -5.19
N PRO A 115 2.17 4.45 -5.77
CA PRO A 115 2.35 5.82 -5.28
C PRO A 115 1.06 6.63 -5.29
N GLN A 116 0.18 6.42 -6.27
CA GLN A 116 -1.12 7.10 -6.35
C GLN A 116 -2.06 6.63 -5.24
N ALA A 117 -2.05 5.33 -4.91
CA ALA A 117 -2.80 4.79 -3.78
C ALA A 117 -2.32 5.35 -2.44
N MET A 118 -1.00 5.59 -2.30
CA MET A 118 -0.36 6.12 -1.09
C MET A 118 -0.47 7.65 -0.95
N THR A 119 -0.97 8.35 -1.95
CA THR A 119 -1.08 9.82 -1.98
C THR A 119 -2.50 10.28 -2.32
N LYS A 120 -3.51 9.44 -2.10
CA LYS A 120 -4.88 9.73 -2.49
C LYS A 120 -5.47 10.92 -1.73
N ILE A 121 -5.34 10.94 -0.40
CA ILE A 121 -5.85 12.01 0.46
C ILE A 121 -5.19 13.33 0.09
N MET A 122 -3.89 13.31 -0.06
CA MET A 122 -3.10 14.49 -0.42
C MET A 122 -3.47 15.01 -1.82
N ASN A 123 -3.59 14.14 -2.83
CA ASN A 123 -3.93 14.53 -4.20
C ASN A 123 -5.34 15.09 -4.30
N GLU A 124 -6.33 14.43 -3.71
CA GLU A 124 -7.73 14.85 -3.74
C GLU A 124 -7.95 16.12 -2.89
N GLY A 125 -7.29 16.20 -1.74
CA GLY A 125 -7.27 17.40 -0.91
C GLY A 125 -6.65 18.60 -1.62
N TRP A 126 -5.49 18.41 -2.27
CA TRP A 126 -4.83 19.42 -3.07
C TRP A 126 -5.70 19.94 -4.20
N ALA A 127 -6.33 19.04 -4.95
CA ALA A 127 -7.23 19.41 -6.03
C ALA A 127 -8.43 20.22 -5.51
N SER A 128 -9.06 19.78 -4.41
CA SER A 128 -10.18 20.49 -3.79
C SER A 128 -9.78 21.84 -3.23
N PHE A 129 -8.59 21.94 -2.60
CA PHE A 129 -8.07 23.18 -2.04
C PHE A 129 -7.84 24.24 -3.13
N TRP A 130 -7.14 23.87 -4.21
CA TRP A 130 -6.90 24.81 -5.31
C TRP A 130 -8.14 25.12 -6.11
N HIS A 131 -9.01 24.15 -6.34
CA HIS A 131 -10.31 24.41 -6.98
C HIS A 131 -11.12 25.43 -6.19
N TYR A 132 -11.23 25.25 -4.86
CA TYR A 132 -11.91 26.22 -4.01
C TYR A 132 -11.26 27.60 -4.05
N LYS A 133 -9.94 27.67 -3.90
CA LYS A 133 -9.19 28.92 -3.87
C LYS A 133 -9.32 29.70 -5.19
N ILE A 134 -9.09 29.05 -6.32
CA ILE A 134 -9.21 29.65 -7.66
C ILE A 134 -10.64 30.15 -7.90
N MET A 135 -11.63 29.29 -7.65
CA MET A 135 -13.03 29.65 -7.90
C MET A 135 -13.55 30.75 -6.98
N SER A 136 -13.00 30.86 -5.77
CA SER A 136 -13.36 31.93 -4.83
C SER A 136 -12.72 33.28 -5.17
N GLU A 137 -11.60 33.29 -5.88
CA GLU A 137 -10.91 34.50 -6.35
C GLU A 137 -11.46 35.01 -7.70
N LEU A 138 -12.21 34.16 -8.43
CA LEU A 138 -12.86 34.58 -9.66
C LEU A 138 -14.12 35.41 -9.35
N ASP A 139 -14.27 36.54 -10.02
CA ASP A 139 -15.48 37.39 -9.95
C ASP A 139 -16.63 36.74 -10.77
N LEU A 140 -17.12 35.62 -10.27
CA LEU A 140 -18.19 34.87 -10.93
C LEU A 140 -19.56 35.50 -10.69
N PRO A 141 -20.45 35.54 -11.70
CA PRO A 141 -21.85 35.85 -11.48
C PRO A 141 -22.44 34.97 -10.36
N GLN A 142 -23.35 35.54 -9.55
CA GLN A 142 -23.87 34.91 -8.34
C GLN A 142 -24.44 33.49 -8.59
N GLU A 143 -25.09 33.29 -9.71
CA GLU A 143 -25.67 31.98 -10.09
C GLU A 143 -24.60 30.88 -10.26
N PHE A 144 -23.43 31.23 -10.85
CA PHE A 144 -22.32 30.31 -11.00
C PHE A 144 -21.58 30.09 -9.69
N HIS A 145 -21.45 31.14 -8.88
CA HIS A 145 -20.83 31.05 -7.56
C HIS A 145 -21.60 30.12 -6.63
N LEU A 146 -22.93 30.24 -6.59
CA LEU A 146 -23.79 29.34 -5.80
C LEU A 146 -23.76 27.90 -6.30
N SER A 147 -23.72 27.71 -7.61
CA SER A 147 -23.57 26.38 -8.22
C SER A 147 -22.25 25.75 -7.87
N PHE A 148 -21.16 26.51 -7.94
CA PHE A 148 -19.84 26.07 -7.51
C PHE A 148 -19.83 25.62 -6.04
N LEU A 149 -20.30 26.46 -5.11
CA LEU A 149 -20.35 26.12 -3.68
C LEU A 149 -21.15 24.84 -3.41
N LYS A 150 -22.27 24.66 -4.12
CA LYS A 150 -23.10 23.46 -3.99
C LYS A 150 -22.31 22.20 -4.42
N PHE A 151 -21.63 22.22 -5.57
CA PHE A 151 -20.83 21.08 -6.03
C PHE A 151 -19.62 20.84 -5.13
N HIS A 152 -18.92 21.88 -4.72
CA HIS A 152 -17.80 21.77 -3.80
C HIS A 152 -18.19 21.09 -2.48
N ASN A 153 -19.30 21.52 -1.88
CA ASN A 153 -19.83 20.92 -0.65
C ASN A 153 -20.29 19.47 -0.86
N GLN A 154 -20.79 19.11 -2.04
CA GLN A 154 -21.12 17.71 -2.36
C GLN A 154 -19.88 16.82 -2.40
N VAL A 155 -18.78 17.30 -2.98
CA VAL A 155 -17.49 16.56 -3.03
C VAL A 155 -16.92 16.36 -1.63
N LEU A 156 -16.98 17.39 -0.78
CA LEU A 156 -16.46 17.35 0.60
C LEU A 156 -17.43 16.70 1.60
N ARG A 157 -18.61 16.26 1.18
CA ARG A 157 -19.61 15.71 2.09
C ARG A 157 -19.05 14.56 2.93
N PRO A 158 -19.21 14.57 4.27
CA PRO A 158 -18.84 13.45 5.12
C PRO A 158 -19.50 12.15 4.67
N MET A 159 -18.76 11.05 4.72
CA MET A 159 -19.25 9.71 4.39
C MET A 159 -19.49 8.93 5.67
N VAL A 160 -20.65 8.27 5.78
CA VAL A 160 -20.93 7.44 6.95
C VAL A 160 -20.02 6.20 6.96
N GLY A 161 -19.34 5.96 8.09
CA GLY A 161 -18.51 4.79 8.32
C GLY A 161 -17.19 4.74 7.53
N ARG A 162 -16.81 5.82 6.83
CA ARG A 162 -15.52 5.92 6.14
C ARG A 162 -15.08 7.36 5.96
N ILE A 163 -13.78 7.56 5.81
CA ILE A 163 -13.22 8.88 5.60
C ILE A 163 -13.39 9.31 4.13
N ASN A 164 -13.82 10.55 3.94
CA ASN A 164 -13.78 11.19 2.64
C ASN A 164 -12.38 11.79 2.41
N PRO A 165 -11.57 11.27 1.47
CA PRO A 165 -10.22 11.75 1.23
C PRO A 165 -10.17 13.22 0.76
N TYR A 166 -11.18 13.66 0.02
CA TYR A 166 -11.33 15.06 -0.40
C TYR A 166 -11.48 15.98 0.81
N HIS A 167 -12.39 15.62 1.72
CA HIS A 167 -12.70 16.42 2.90
C HIS A 167 -11.50 16.50 3.85
N LEU A 168 -10.93 15.36 4.21
CA LEU A 168 -9.76 15.30 5.08
C LEU A 168 -8.59 16.10 4.51
N GLY A 169 -8.21 15.83 3.26
CA GLY A 169 -7.07 16.50 2.62
C GLY A 169 -7.31 18.01 2.45
N PHE A 170 -8.51 18.43 2.06
CA PHE A 170 -8.90 19.84 1.97
C PHE A 170 -8.77 20.56 3.31
N THR A 171 -9.31 19.98 4.38
CA THR A 171 -9.28 20.58 5.73
C THR A 171 -7.83 20.72 6.22
N ILE A 172 -6.99 19.71 6.00
CA ILE A 172 -5.56 19.79 6.35
C ILE A 172 -4.88 20.91 5.57
N PHE A 173 -5.04 21.01 4.25
CA PHE A 173 -4.42 22.07 3.46
C PHE A 173 -4.91 23.47 3.85
N LYS A 174 -6.19 23.63 4.17
CA LYS A 174 -6.71 24.90 4.73
C LYS A 174 -6.06 25.26 6.06
N TRP A 175 -5.88 24.29 6.92
CA TRP A 175 -5.22 24.49 8.20
C TRP A 175 -3.75 24.88 8.01
N ILE A 176 -3.02 24.21 7.10
CA ILE A 176 -1.63 24.54 6.76
C ILE A 176 -1.53 25.98 6.24
N GLU A 177 -2.36 26.36 5.27
CA GLU A 177 -2.35 27.73 4.72
C GLU A 177 -2.59 28.79 5.80
N LYS A 178 -3.59 28.56 6.67
CA LYS A 178 -3.98 29.49 7.73
C LYS A 178 -2.89 29.68 8.78
N ASN A 179 -2.19 28.60 9.16
CA ASN A 179 -1.30 28.60 10.33
C ASN A 179 0.19 28.62 9.95
N LEU A 180 0.57 28.07 8.81
CA LEU A 180 1.97 27.91 8.37
C LEU A 180 2.26 28.64 7.05
N GLY A 181 1.24 29.06 6.32
CA GLY A 181 1.37 29.77 5.07
C GLY A 181 1.25 28.89 3.82
N LEU A 182 1.01 29.54 2.68
CA LEU A 182 0.79 28.85 1.40
C LEU A 182 2.02 28.08 0.91
N GLU A 183 3.24 28.57 1.21
CA GLU A 183 4.49 27.90 0.82
C GLU A 183 4.60 26.50 1.45
N GLU A 184 4.18 26.36 2.71
CA GLU A 184 4.17 25.08 3.39
C GLU A 184 3.21 24.08 2.71
N CYS A 185 2.11 24.55 2.12
CA CYS A 185 1.24 23.66 1.32
C CYS A 185 1.98 23.01 0.14
N PHE A 186 2.88 23.74 -0.53
CA PHE A 186 3.69 23.19 -1.62
C PHE A 186 4.75 22.21 -1.09
N ILE A 187 5.38 22.53 0.05
CA ILE A 187 6.33 21.62 0.71
C ILE A 187 5.63 20.31 1.08
N ALA A 188 4.48 20.39 1.75
CA ALA A 188 3.67 19.24 2.12
C ALA A 188 3.34 18.39 0.88
N ARG A 189 2.87 19.01 -0.21
CA ARG A 189 2.50 18.33 -1.45
C ARG A 189 3.66 17.59 -2.11
N THR A 190 4.89 18.07 -1.98
CA THR A 190 6.07 17.53 -2.68
C THR A 190 6.86 16.52 -1.85
N SER A 191 6.75 16.55 -0.52
CA SER A 191 7.62 15.78 0.38
C SER A 191 6.91 14.69 1.19
N HIS A 192 5.57 14.62 1.15
CA HIS A 192 4.78 13.67 1.93
C HIS A 192 4.01 12.67 1.07
N ASN A 193 3.69 11.51 1.65
CA ASN A 193 2.60 10.62 1.28
C ASN A 193 1.45 10.80 2.28
N ASP A 194 0.33 10.09 2.11
CA ASP A 194 -0.85 10.24 2.99
C ASP A 194 -0.51 9.97 4.46
N GLU A 195 0.29 8.93 4.73
CA GLU A 195 0.72 8.59 6.09
C GLU A 195 1.49 9.72 6.74
N SER A 196 2.60 10.15 6.13
CA SER A 196 3.45 11.22 6.67
C SER A 196 2.75 12.58 6.67
N PHE A 197 1.84 12.83 5.73
CA PHE A 197 1.01 14.04 5.68
C PHE A 197 0.06 14.11 6.89
N ILE A 198 -0.66 13.01 7.18
CA ILE A 198 -1.54 12.90 8.34
C ILE A 198 -0.71 12.97 9.63
N ARG A 199 0.39 12.24 9.72
CA ARG A 199 1.26 12.23 10.90
C ARG A 199 1.79 13.61 11.26
N THR A 200 2.13 14.42 10.26
CA THR A 200 2.73 15.73 10.45
C THR A 200 1.70 16.83 10.74
N TYR A 201 0.58 16.84 10.00
CA TYR A 201 -0.32 17.99 10.01
C TYR A 201 -1.66 17.76 10.70
N LEU A 202 -2.13 16.49 10.84
CA LEU A 202 -3.37 16.23 11.56
C LEU A 202 -3.17 16.49 13.07
N ASN A 203 -4.00 17.36 13.60
CA ASN A 203 -3.97 17.78 15.00
C ASN A 203 -5.38 17.81 15.60
N GLN A 204 -5.49 18.20 16.87
CA GLN A 204 -6.77 18.24 17.57
C GLN A 204 -7.79 19.13 16.88
N GLU A 205 -7.42 20.35 16.47
CA GLU A 205 -8.33 21.32 15.82
C GLU A 205 -8.97 20.71 14.56
N ILE A 206 -8.17 20.03 13.74
CA ILE A 206 -8.66 19.36 12.52
C ILE A 206 -9.55 18.16 12.86
N CYS A 207 -9.19 17.37 13.86
CA CYS A 207 -10.00 16.23 14.29
C CYS A 207 -11.37 16.68 14.80
N GLU A 208 -11.42 17.79 15.56
CA GLU A 208 -12.66 18.40 16.04
C GLU A 208 -13.50 18.97 14.88
N GLU A 209 -12.88 19.71 13.95
CA GLU A 209 -13.59 20.26 12.77
C GLU A 209 -14.23 19.16 11.93
N LEU A 210 -13.55 18.04 11.78
CA LEU A 210 -14.02 16.89 11.00
C LEU A 210 -14.92 15.93 11.79
N ASN A 211 -15.12 16.15 13.08
CA ASN A 211 -15.82 15.25 14.01
C ASN A 211 -15.28 13.81 13.92
N LEU A 212 -13.96 13.67 13.96
CA LEU A 212 -13.30 12.35 13.92
C LEU A 212 -13.39 11.69 15.30
N PHE A 213 -13.55 10.36 15.28
CA PHE A 213 -13.49 9.51 16.46
C PHE A 213 -12.94 8.14 16.09
N SER A 214 -12.29 7.47 17.04
CA SER A 214 -11.86 6.08 16.92
C SER A 214 -12.97 5.15 17.40
N TYR A 215 -13.12 4.01 16.74
CA TYR A 215 -14.11 3.00 17.12
C TYR A 215 -13.60 1.59 16.84
N SER A 216 -14.01 0.65 17.70
CA SER A 216 -13.75 -0.77 17.53
C SER A 216 -15.05 -1.58 17.44
N LYS A 217 -14.96 -2.74 16.81
CA LYS A 217 -16.07 -3.68 16.75
C LYS A 217 -15.92 -4.69 17.88
N LYS A 218 -16.75 -4.57 18.92
CA LYS A 218 -16.80 -5.54 20.03
C LYS A 218 -18.01 -6.48 19.83
N LYS A 219 -17.73 -7.73 19.52
CA LYS A 219 -18.75 -8.75 19.15
C LYS A 219 -19.54 -8.34 17.93
N LYS A 220 -20.79 -7.85 18.09
CA LYS A 220 -21.67 -7.39 17.00
C LYS A 220 -21.96 -5.89 17.01
N GLU A 221 -21.40 -5.15 17.98
CA GLU A 221 -21.66 -3.73 18.17
C GLU A 221 -20.40 -2.89 17.90
N TRP A 222 -20.59 -1.71 17.34
CA TRP A 222 -19.53 -0.71 17.18
C TRP A 222 -19.52 0.18 18.42
N THR A 223 -18.36 0.30 19.05
CA THR A 223 -18.14 1.14 20.25
C THR A 223 -17.15 2.25 19.88
N ILE A 224 -17.46 3.49 20.29
CA ILE A 224 -16.51 4.59 20.21
C ILE A 224 -15.48 4.38 21.31
N ASP A 225 -14.19 4.31 20.95
CA ASP A 225 -13.10 4.13 21.88
C ASP A 225 -12.48 5.47 22.29
N ASP A 226 -12.26 6.37 21.30
CA ASP A 226 -11.67 7.68 21.52
C ASP A 226 -12.45 8.79 20.79
N ILE A 227 -12.47 9.97 21.39
CA ILE A 227 -13.01 11.21 20.84
C ILE A 227 -11.89 12.24 20.67
N SER A 228 -12.14 13.31 19.91
CA SER A 228 -11.13 14.33 19.57
C SER A 228 -10.81 15.29 20.72
N ASP A 229 -10.64 14.77 21.94
CA ASP A 229 -10.17 15.57 23.09
C ASP A 229 -8.63 15.67 23.13
N GLN A 230 -8.07 16.20 24.23
CA GLN A 230 -6.64 16.48 24.37
C GLN A 230 -5.72 15.27 24.15
N ASP A 231 -6.18 14.07 24.44
CA ASP A 231 -5.38 12.83 24.35
C ASP A 231 -5.88 11.92 23.22
N GLY A 232 -7.20 11.79 23.03
CA GLY A 232 -7.80 10.87 22.08
C GLY A 232 -7.51 11.21 20.61
N TRP A 233 -7.29 12.47 20.25
CA TRP A 233 -6.96 12.84 18.88
C TRP A 233 -5.66 12.17 18.36
N LYS A 234 -4.71 11.88 19.27
CA LYS A 234 -3.46 11.19 18.91
C LYS A 234 -3.74 9.74 18.51
N GLN A 235 -4.62 9.06 19.29
CA GLN A 235 -5.03 7.70 18.96
C GLN A 235 -5.82 7.67 17.65
N ILE A 236 -6.76 8.60 17.47
CA ILE A 236 -7.51 8.77 16.21
C ILE A 236 -6.55 8.92 15.01
N ARG A 237 -5.50 9.73 15.17
CA ARG A 237 -4.47 9.90 14.14
C ARG A 237 -3.75 8.60 13.82
N GLU A 238 -3.29 7.85 14.82
CA GLU A 238 -2.58 6.58 14.61
C GLU A 238 -3.50 5.51 13.98
N ASP A 239 -4.75 5.43 14.42
CA ASP A 239 -5.74 4.52 13.82
C ASP A 239 -6.05 4.90 12.37
N LEU A 240 -6.09 6.19 12.08
CA LEU A 240 -6.28 6.68 10.72
C LEU A 240 -5.10 6.28 9.82
N ILE A 241 -3.87 6.48 10.29
CA ILE A 241 -2.65 6.12 9.58
C ILE A 241 -2.60 4.63 9.25
N LYS A 242 -3.05 3.77 10.16
CA LYS A 242 -3.15 2.32 9.91
C LYS A 242 -4.14 1.95 8.79
N ASN A 243 -5.08 2.84 8.47
CA ASN A 243 -6.17 2.56 7.54
C ASN A 243 -6.09 3.36 6.23
N VAL A 244 -5.04 4.15 6.00
CA VAL A 244 -4.90 4.93 4.76
C VAL A 244 -3.94 4.27 3.78
N GLY A 245 -4.20 4.50 2.50
CA GLY A 245 -3.37 4.01 1.41
C GLY A 245 -3.19 2.50 1.44
N LEU A 246 -1.95 2.05 1.33
CA LEU A 246 -1.62 0.62 1.38
C LEU A 246 -1.54 0.07 2.81
N ASN A 247 -1.55 0.92 3.84
CA ASN A 247 -1.53 0.46 5.23
C ASN A 247 -2.82 -0.27 5.65
N SER A 248 -3.91 -0.10 4.89
CA SER A 248 -5.14 -0.89 5.06
C SER A 248 -5.03 -2.35 4.60
N LEU A 249 -3.98 -2.69 3.87
CA LEU A 249 -3.74 -4.03 3.35
C LEU A 249 -2.64 -4.72 4.16
N PRO A 250 -2.79 -6.02 4.48
CA PRO A 250 -1.73 -6.78 5.09
C PRO A 250 -0.45 -6.73 4.26
N ASN A 251 0.71 -6.70 4.89
CA ASN A 251 1.98 -6.81 4.21
C ASN A 251 2.46 -8.26 4.29
N ILE A 252 2.72 -8.87 3.14
CA ILE A 252 3.17 -10.26 3.02
C ILE A 252 4.52 -10.23 2.33
N TYR A 253 5.45 -11.02 2.82
CA TYR A 253 6.77 -11.16 2.23
C TYR A 253 7.16 -12.63 2.11
N ILE A 254 8.11 -12.90 1.24
CA ILE A 254 8.75 -14.20 1.09
C ILE A 254 9.86 -14.30 2.11
N GLU A 255 9.73 -15.24 3.04
CA GLU A 255 10.74 -15.51 4.05
C GLU A 255 11.85 -16.36 3.47
N GLU A 256 11.49 -17.44 2.76
CA GLU A 256 12.44 -18.32 2.09
C GLU A 256 11.81 -19.13 0.96
N MET A 257 12.63 -19.69 0.11
CA MET A 257 12.30 -20.79 -0.79
C MET A 257 13.15 -21.99 -0.40
N GLN A 258 12.52 -23.08 0.04
CA GLN A 258 13.17 -24.30 0.49
C GLN A 258 13.80 -25.08 -0.68
N LYS A 259 14.64 -26.07 -0.36
CA LYS A 259 15.34 -26.87 -1.38
C LYS A 259 14.42 -27.68 -2.28
N ASP A 260 13.26 -28.08 -1.78
CA ASP A 260 12.19 -28.77 -2.50
C ASP A 260 11.26 -27.81 -3.26
N HIS A 261 11.62 -26.51 -3.28
CA HIS A 261 10.83 -25.40 -3.83
C HIS A 261 9.53 -25.06 -3.09
N THR A 262 9.35 -25.52 -1.87
CA THR A 262 8.31 -25.00 -0.99
C THR A 262 8.54 -23.50 -0.77
N LEU A 263 7.54 -22.68 -1.09
CA LEU A 263 7.55 -21.23 -0.88
C LEU A 263 7.03 -20.92 0.53
N VAL A 264 7.84 -20.25 1.33
CA VAL A 264 7.46 -19.84 2.68
C VAL A 264 7.16 -18.35 2.68
N LEU A 265 5.92 -18.02 2.94
CA LEU A 265 5.39 -16.67 3.05
C LEU A 265 5.12 -16.33 4.51
N ARG A 266 5.27 -15.07 4.85
CA ARG A 266 4.95 -14.56 6.17
C ARG A 266 4.20 -13.24 6.11
N HIS A 267 3.17 -13.13 6.95
CA HIS A 267 2.50 -11.87 7.23
C HIS A 267 3.32 -11.03 8.21
N GLU A 268 3.61 -9.79 7.84
CA GLU A 268 4.20 -8.80 8.73
C GLU A 268 3.10 -8.27 9.67
N HIS A 269 2.97 -8.93 10.82
CA HIS A 269 1.89 -8.64 11.77
C HIS A 269 2.08 -7.27 12.43
N ASP A 270 1.13 -6.38 12.27
CA ASP A 270 1.13 -5.00 12.76
C ASP A 270 0.18 -4.76 13.95
N GLY A 271 -0.20 -5.84 14.65
CA GLY A 271 -1.18 -5.84 15.74
C GLY A 271 -2.62 -6.08 15.27
N ARG A 272 -2.82 -6.38 13.98
CA ARG A 272 -4.14 -6.73 13.41
C ARG A 272 -4.09 -8.15 12.88
N ASP A 273 -5.00 -9.00 13.34
CA ASP A 273 -5.14 -10.36 12.86
C ASP A 273 -5.69 -10.38 11.42
N LEU A 274 -5.27 -11.37 10.65
CA LEU A 274 -5.79 -11.58 9.30
C LEU A 274 -7.23 -12.12 9.36
N ASP A 275 -8.04 -11.71 8.38
CA ASP A 275 -9.25 -12.43 8.01
C ASP A 275 -8.84 -13.76 7.36
N LEU A 276 -9.08 -14.86 8.06
CA LEU A 276 -8.63 -16.20 7.63
C LEU A 276 -9.29 -16.66 6.33
N ASP A 277 -10.55 -16.32 6.11
CA ASP A 277 -11.25 -16.69 4.88
C ASP A 277 -10.60 -15.97 3.68
N TYR A 278 -10.27 -14.69 3.85
CA TYR A 278 -9.58 -13.93 2.82
C TYR A 278 -8.13 -14.40 2.62
N ALA A 279 -7.42 -14.74 3.69
CA ALA A 279 -6.06 -15.27 3.62
C ALA A 279 -6.00 -16.59 2.84
N ASN A 280 -6.95 -17.52 3.05
CA ASN A 280 -7.07 -18.75 2.27
C ASN A 280 -7.27 -18.45 0.76
N HIS A 281 -8.10 -17.45 0.40
CA HIS A 281 -8.25 -17.05 -1.01
C HIS A 281 -6.95 -16.52 -1.63
N VAL A 282 -6.11 -15.85 -0.84
CA VAL A 282 -4.80 -15.40 -1.31
C VAL A 282 -3.85 -16.58 -1.52
N VAL A 283 -3.84 -17.55 -0.63
CA VAL A 283 -3.05 -18.80 -0.81
C VAL A 283 -3.52 -19.55 -2.05
N ASP A 284 -4.83 -19.74 -2.24
CA ASP A 284 -5.40 -20.32 -3.47
C ASP A 284 -4.98 -19.60 -4.75
N ALA A 285 -4.80 -18.28 -4.65
CA ALA A 285 -4.33 -17.47 -5.79
C ALA A 285 -2.83 -17.69 -6.07
N ILE A 286 -2.03 -17.86 -5.01
CA ILE A 286 -0.60 -18.16 -5.13
C ILE A 286 -0.40 -19.53 -5.75
N ASP A 287 -1.16 -20.57 -5.36
CA ASP A 287 -1.10 -21.92 -5.91
C ASP A 287 -1.31 -21.96 -7.43
N LYS A 288 -2.04 -21.02 -7.99
CA LYS A 288 -2.24 -20.92 -9.45
C LYS A 288 -1.00 -20.49 -10.21
N VAL A 289 -0.08 -19.80 -9.57
CA VAL A 289 1.16 -19.25 -10.16
C VAL A 289 2.43 -19.85 -9.55
N TRP A 290 2.27 -20.61 -8.44
CA TRP A 290 3.34 -21.36 -7.80
C TRP A 290 2.86 -22.80 -7.56
N PRO A 291 3.15 -23.74 -8.46
CA PRO A 291 2.56 -25.10 -8.43
C PRO A 291 3.17 -26.03 -7.40
N GLU A 292 4.25 -25.64 -6.76
CA GLU A 292 4.85 -26.36 -5.63
C GLU A 292 4.17 -25.97 -4.30
N ASN A 293 4.55 -26.62 -3.19
CA ASN A 293 3.96 -26.33 -1.90
C ASN A 293 4.15 -24.87 -1.49
N VAL A 294 3.10 -24.29 -0.90
CA VAL A 294 3.13 -22.98 -0.27
C VAL A 294 2.83 -23.13 1.21
N LYS A 295 3.58 -22.45 2.06
CA LYS A 295 3.33 -22.30 3.48
C LYS A 295 3.17 -20.83 3.78
N PHE A 296 2.09 -20.48 4.45
CA PHE A 296 1.84 -19.10 4.81
C PHE A 296 1.67 -18.97 6.32
N PHE A 297 2.56 -18.21 6.95
CA PHE A 297 2.56 -18.01 8.40
C PHE A 297 2.02 -16.63 8.77
N THR A 298 1.19 -16.59 9.80
CA THR A 298 0.68 -15.37 10.43
C THR A 298 0.66 -15.50 11.94
N ILE A 299 0.36 -14.41 12.64
CA ILE A 299 0.11 -14.40 14.08
C ILE A 299 -1.37 -14.11 14.28
N ILE A 300 -2.05 -14.92 15.11
CA ILE A 300 -3.43 -14.74 15.53
C ILE A 300 -3.48 -14.98 17.03
N GLU A 301 -4.06 -14.02 17.78
CA GLU A 301 -4.13 -14.09 19.23
C GLU A 301 -2.75 -14.39 19.89
N GLU A 302 -1.68 -13.76 19.36
CA GLU A 302 -0.28 -13.92 19.79
C GLU A 302 0.35 -15.31 19.51
N GLU A 303 -0.33 -16.21 18.82
CA GLU A 303 0.18 -17.51 18.39
C GLU A 303 0.49 -17.54 16.89
N VAL A 304 1.53 -18.30 16.50
CA VAL A 304 1.90 -18.49 15.08
C VAL A 304 1.00 -19.55 14.47
N TRP A 305 0.33 -19.19 13.39
CA TRP A 305 -0.55 -20.07 12.62
C TRP A 305 0.02 -20.29 11.22
N GLU A 306 -0.11 -21.53 10.72
CA GLU A 306 0.10 -21.92 9.32
C GLU A 306 -1.28 -22.04 8.64
N ILE A 307 -1.43 -21.36 7.50
CA ILE A 307 -2.66 -21.32 6.69
C ILE A 307 -2.43 -22.12 5.41
#